data_7029a388f2e455f595708752240e4537
#
_entry.id   7029a388f2e455f595708752240e4537
#
_cell.length_a   1.000
_cell.length_b   1.000
_cell.length_c   1.000
_cell.angle_alpha   90.00
_cell.angle_beta   90.00
_cell.angle_gamma   90.00
#
_symmetry.space_group_name_H-M   'P 1'
#
loop_
_entity.id
_entity.type
_entity.pdbx_description
1 polymer ?
#
loop_
_entity_poly.entity_id
_entity_poly.type
_entity_poly.pdbx_seq_one_letter_code
_entity_poly.pdbx_strand_id
1 'polypeptide(L)'
;MRFAPLKDSEEKKERRPGQRPQDVETSILLWIIVAVLSVLQQILTTVQIARHPDRIEKYVKAVLTAGAEDEGRSLEEQFGVDAPAQIEMYARITPWIMLVFGLLIVAFMCFMVYKMSQQKRWARMVLNFGGAYLTVSAIFTVFGVMSGNGANQDPLRMLFTPGAIDGGSILDFINISLIVLQGIVAAPGVYGMFKKDSNEWFMEGLVPRRKAKKKDD
;
A
#
# COMPACT_ATOMS: atom_id res chain seq x y z
N MET A 1 4.53 -7.65 -53.18
CA MET A 1 5.07 -6.81 -52.12
C MET A 1 5.62 -7.75 -51.04
N ARG A 2 6.95 -7.80 -50.84
CA ARG A 2 7.60 -8.60 -49.80
C ARG A 2 7.72 -7.72 -48.58
N PHE A 3 7.00 -8.02 -47.54
CA PHE A 3 7.22 -7.40 -46.22
C PHE A 3 8.60 -7.85 -45.73
N ALA A 4 9.52 -6.91 -45.60
CA ALA A 4 10.76 -7.17 -44.89
C ALA A 4 10.45 -7.48 -43.42
N PRO A 5 11.01 -8.55 -42.82
CA PRO A 5 10.86 -8.79 -41.41
C PRO A 5 11.50 -7.63 -40.65
N LEU A 6 10.73 -6.99 -39.75
CA LEU A 6 11.25 -6.04 -38.80
C LEU A 6 12.40 -6.71 -38.06
N LYS A 7 13.56 -6.12 -38.22
CA LYS A 7 14.80 -6.57 -37.59
C LYS A 7 14.69 -6.32 -36.10
N ASP A 8 14.22 -7.33 -35.37
CA ASP A 8 14.34 -7.40 -33.91
C ASP A 8 15.81 -7.54 -33.52
N SER A 9 16.58 -6.51 -33.81
CA SER A 9 17.94 -6.33 -33.31
C SER A 9 17.91 -5.44 -32.07
N GLU A 10 17.09 -5.78 -31.06
CA GLU A 10 17.50 -5.48 -29.71
C GLU A 10 18.72 -6.37 -29.44
N GLU A 11 19.90 -5.80 -29.56
CA GLU A 11 21.13 -6.39 -29.07
C GLU A 11 20.86 -6.82 -27.62
N LYS A 12 20.66 -8.10 -27.45
CA LYS A 12 20.56 -8.74 -26.14
C LYS A 12 21.91 -8.57 -25.47
N LYS A 13 22.09 -7.43 -24.82
CA LYS A 13 23.31 -7.09 -24.09
C LYS A 13 23.51 -8.23 -23.09
N GLU A 14 24.45 -9.12 -23.39
CA GLU A 14 24.73 -10.32 -22.60
C GLU A 14 24.96 -9.88 -21.15
N ARG A 15 23.98 -10.17 -20.30
CA ARG A 15 24.00 -9.79 -18.90
C ARG A 15 25.06 -10.61 -18.19
N ARG A 16 25.98 -9.93 -17.52
CA ARG A 16 26.99 -10.62 -16.70
C ARG A 16 26.28 -11.35 -15.55
N PRO A 17 26.65 -12.63 -15.26
CA PRO A 17 26.07 -13.37 -14.15
C PRO A 17 26.16 -12.58 -12.83
N GLY A 18 25.02 -12.42 -12.14
CA GLY A 18 24.90 -11.65 -10.91
C GLY A 18 24.63 -10.15 -11.07
N GLN A 19 24.63 -9.62 -12.30
CA GLN A 19 24.24 -8.23 -12.55
C GLN A 19 22.72 -8.09 -12.41
N ARG A 20 22.29 -7.07 -11.65
CA ARG A 20 20.87 -6.78 -11.46
C ARG A 20 20.22 -6.32 -12.77
N PRO A 21 19.05 -6.88 -13.17
CA PRO A 21 18.31 -6.41 -14.34
C PRO A 21 17.81 -4.98 -14.13
N GLN A 22 17.73 -4.22 -15.20
CA GLN A 22 17.19 -2.86 -15.17
C GLN A 22 15.73 -2.84 -14.67
N ASP A 23 14.93 -3.85 -15.04
CA ASP A 23 13.54 -3.97 -14.60
C ASP A 23 13.43 -4.11 -13.08
N VAL A 24 14.36 -4.85 -12.44
CA VAL A 24 14.41 -4.97 -10.97
C VAL A 24 14.82 -3.66 -10.32
N GLU A 25 15.79 -2.95 -10.90
CA GLU A 25 16.21 -1.63 -10.39
C GLU A 25 15.09 -0.61 -10.48
N THR A 26 14.39 -0.57 -11.61
CA THR A 26 13.20 0.28 -11.80
C THR A 26 12.10 -0.10 -10.81
N SER A 27 11.84 -1.39 -10.59
CA SER A 27 10.85 -1.84 -9.60
C SER A 27 11.22 -1.42 -8.18
N ILE A 28 12.49 -1.52 -7.80
CA ILE A 28 12.98 -1.04 -6.48
C ILE A 28 12.72 0.45 -6.32
N LEU A 29 13.06 1.26 -7.35
CA LEU A 29 12.86 2.70 -7.33
C LEU A 29 11.37 3.05 -7.18
N LEU A 30 10.50 2.37 -7.94
CA LEU A 30 9.05 2.59 -7.87
C LEU A 30 8.50 2.25 -6.47
N TRP A 31 8.98 1.18 -5.84
CA TRP A 31 8.60 0.83 -4.48
C TRP A 31 9.08 1.84 -3.43
N ILE A 32 10.26 2.44 -3.62
CA ILE A 32 10.74 3.55 -2.78
C ILE A 32 9.82 4.76 -2.93
N ILE A 33 9.40 5.09 -4.16
CA ILE A 33 8.44 6.17 -4.40
C ILE A 33 7.11 5.88 -3.71
N VAL A 34 6.58 4.65 -3.82
CA VAL A 34 5.37 4.24 -3.11
C VAL A 34 5.53 4.41 -1.59
N ALA A 35 6.68 4.03 -1.03
CA ALA A 35 6.95 4.20 0.40
C ALA A 35 6.90 5.68 0.82
N VAL A 36 7.53 6.56 0.05
CA VAL A 36 7.51 8.02 0.32
C VAL A 36 6.07 8.56 0.24
N LEU A 37 5.32 8.21 -0.81
CA LEU A 37 3.92 8.61 -0.96
C LEU A 37 3.06 8.10 0.21
N SER A 38 3.31 6.88 0.68
CA SER A 38 2.60 6.30 1.83
C SER A 38 2.88 7.06 3.13
N VAL A 39 4.13 7.47 3.37
CA VAL A 39 4.45 8.32 4.54
C VAL A 39 3.73 9.66 4.45
N LEU A 40 3.77 10.32 3.29
CA LEU A 40 3.10 11.59 3.08
C LEU A 40 1.58 11.47 3.31
N GLN A 41 0.97 10.41 2.79
CA GLN A 41 -0.44 10.13 3.01
C GLN A 41 -0.75 9.91 4.49
N GLN A 42 0.05 9.13 5.22
CA GLN A 42 -0.17 8.87 6.65
C GLN A 42 -0.11 10.17 7.46
N ILE A 43 0.87 11.03 7.19
CA ILE A 43 0.99 12.33 7.85
C ILE A 43 -0.23 13.19 7.54
N LEU A 44 -0.62 13.28 6.26
CA LEU A 44 -1.77 14.07 5.82
C LEU A 44 -3.07 13.61 6.49
N THR A 45 -3.31 12.29 6.46
CA THR A 45 -4.49 11.68 7.09
C THR A 45 -4.51 11.96 8.60
N THR A 46 -3.37 11.80 9.28
CA THR A 46 -3.28 12.08 10.73
C THR A 46 -3.58 13.54 11.04
N VAL A 47 -3.06 14.49 10.24
CA VAL A 47 -3.31 15.91 10.40
C VAL A 47 -4.79 16.24 10.15
N GLN A 48 -5.41 15.64 9.14
CA GLN A 48 -6.85 15.82 8.85
C GLN A 48 -7.70 15.35 10.02
N ILE A 49 -7.41 14.16 10.50
CA ILE A 49 -8.13 13.54 11.61
C ILE A 49 -7.95 14.36 12.90
N ALA A 50 -6.71 14.79 13.20
CA ALA A 50 -6.43 15.60 14.40
C ALA A 50 -7.11 16.99 14.39
N ARG A 51 -7.38 17.52 13.18
CA ARG A 51 -8.12 18.80 13.03
C ARG A 51 -9.63 18.68 13.17
N HIS A 52 -10.17 17.48 13.04
CA HIS A 52 -11.61 17.19 13.08
C HIS A 52 -11.93 16.04 14.04
N PRO A 53 -11.69 16.21 15.35
CA PRO A 53 -11.92 15.15 16.35
C PRO A 53 -13.39 14.71 16.43
N ASP A 54 -14.33 15.61 16.14
CA ASP A 54 -15.76 15.35 16.04
C ASP A 54 -16.12 14.29 14.99
N ARG A 55 -15.35 14.21 13.91
CA ARG A 55 -15.56 13.18 12.88
C ARG A 55 -15.17 11.78 13.38
N ILE A 56 -14.08 11.69 14.13
CA ILE A 56 -13.65 10.42 14.72
C ILE A 56 -14.62 9.98 15.81
N GLU A 57 -15.09 10.92 16.62
CA GLU A 57 -16.09 10.62 17.64
C GLU A 57 -17.33 9.99 17.00
N LYS A 58 -17.87 10.62 15.93
CA LYS A 58 -18.99 10.07 15.16
C LYS A 58 -18.69 8.68 14.60
N TYR A 59 -17.47 8.50 14.05
CA TYR A 59 -17.04 7.23 13.49
C TYR A 59 -16.92 6.15 14.57
N VAL A 60 -16.22 6.44 15.67
CA VAL A 60 -16.04 5.50 16.78
C VAL A 60 -17.41 5.14 17.36
N LYS A 61 -18.29 6.12 17.54
CA LYS A 61 -19.66 5.89 17.98
C LYS A 61 -20.41 4.96 17.02
N ALA A 62 -20.34 5.21 15.72
CA ALA A 62 -21.03 4.38 14.72
C ALA A 62 -20.52 2.93 14.73
N VAL A 63 -19.20 2.72 14.82
CA VAL A 63 -18.58 1.37 14.88
C VAL A 63 -18.98 0.65 16.15
N LEU A 64 -18.95 1.32 17.29
CA LEU A 64 -19.31 0.71 18.58
C LEU A 64 -20.82 0.41 18.63
N THR A 65 -21.65 1.29 18.07
CA THR A 65 -23.11 1.06 17.98
C THR A 65 -23.41 -0.15 17.10
N ALA A 66 -22.79 -0.23 15.91
CA ALA A 66 -23.00 -1.38 15.02
C ALA A 66 -22.54 -2.70 15.70
N GLY A 67 -21.41 -2.69 16.41
CA GLY A 67 -20.95 -3.86 17.15
C GLY A 67 -21.88 -4.24 18.33
N ALA A 68 -22.45 -3.27 19.03
CA ALA A 68 -23.40 -3.52 20.11
C ALA A 68 -24.75 -4.06 19.57
N GLU A 69 -25.23 -3.50 18.46
CA GLU A 69 -26.46 -3.97 17.78
C GLU A 69 -26.33 -5.41 17.28
N ASP A 70 -25.19 -5.80 16.75
CA ASP A 70 -24.90 -7.19 16.35
C ASP A 70 -24.93 -8.15 17.54
N GLU A 71 -24.60 -7.70 18.75
CA GLU A 71 -24.71 -8.46 19.99
C GLU A 71 -26.09 -8.33 20.67
N GLY A 72 -26.99 -7.55 20.11
CA GLY A 72 -28.35 -7.28 20.68
C GLY A 72 -28.31 -6.48 21.98
N ARG A 73 -27.27 -5.66 22.17
CA ARG A 73 -27.06 -4.82 23.36
C ARG A 73 -27.05 -3.34 22.98
N SER A 74 -27.37 -2.47 23.94
CA SER A 74 -27.14 -1.03 23.79
C SER A 74 -25.69 -0.65 24.12
N LEU A 75 -25.20 0.47 23.60
CA LEU A 75 -23.88 1.02 23.95
C LEU A 75 -23.72 1.23 25.47
N GLU A 76 -24.78 1.70 26.13
CA GLU A 76 -24.80 1.93 27.59
C GLU A 76 -24.73 0.63 28.36
N GLU A 77 -25.32 -0.45 27.87
CA GLU A 77 -25.24 -1.78 28.47
C GLU A 77 -23.84 -2.39 28.33
N GLN A 78 -23.15 -2.11 27.24
CA GLN A 78 -21.84 -2.66 26.95
C GLN A 78 -20.71 -1.88 27.63
N PHE A 79 -20.79 -0.54 27.67
CA PHE A 79 -19.73 0.36 28.16
C PHE A 79 -20.08 1.12 29.45
N GLY A 80 -21.34 1.00 29.95
CA GLY A 80 -21.79 1.68 31.15
C GLY A 80 -22.04 3.19 30.97
N VAL A 81 -22.26 3.87 32.08
CA VAL A 81 -22.59 5.31 32.13
C VAL A 81 -21.43 6.19 31.61
N ASP A 82 -20.20 5.68 31.61
CA ASP A 82 -18.99 6.38 31.16
C ASP A 82 -18.73 6.22 29.62
N ALA A 83 -19.64 5.61 28.88
CA ALA A 83 -19.50 5.41 27.44
C ALA A 83 -19.11 6.67 26.65
N PRO A 84 -19.67 7.88 26.88
CA PRO A 84 -19.28 9.10 26.19
C PRO A 84 -17.82 9.48 26.44
N ALA A 85 -17.34 9.40 27.67
CA ALA A 85 -15.96 9.73 28.03
C ALA A 85 -14.96 8.74 27.41
N GLN A 86 -15.31 7.46 27.35
CA GLN A 86 -14.48 6.45 26.69
C GLN A 86 -14.41 6.70 25.17
N ILE A 87 -15.53 7.05 24.51
CA ILE A 87 -15.58 7.38 23.09
C ILE A 87 -14.68 8.58 22.79
N GLU A 88 -14.72 9.63 23.60
CA GLU A 88 -13.86 10.80 23.45
C GLU A 88 -12.37 10.43 23.61
N MET A 89 -12.04 9.61 24.60
CA MET A 89 -10.68 9.11 24.79
C MET A 89 -10.20 8.31 23.57
N TYR A 90 -11.00 7.39 23.06
CA TYR A 90 -10.67 6.62 21.85
C TYR A 90 -10.52 7.53 20.65
N ALA A 91 -11.39 8.51 20.46
CA ALA A 91 -11.30 9.46 19.37
C ALA A 91 -9.98 10.26 19.37
N ARG A 92 -9.48 10.62 20.55
CA ARG A 92 -8.19 11.32 20.70
C ARG A 92 -6.97 10.44 20.43
N ILE A 93 -7.03 9.16 20.79
CA ILE A 93 -5.88 8.24 20.67
C ILE A 93 -5.81 7.59 19.29
N THR A 94 -6.94 7.31 18.67
CA THR A 94 -7.04 6.61 17.37
C THR A 94 -6.15 7.17 16.27
N PRO A 95 -6.04 8.50 16.04
CA PRO A 95 -5.16 9.05 14.99
C PRO A 95 -3.70 8.66 15.18
N TRP A 96 -3.24 8.67 16.42
CA TRP A 96 -1.85 8.33 16.77
C TRP A 96 -1.57 6.84 16.62
N ILE A 97 -2.51 6.01 17.02
CA ILE A 97 -2.42 4.55 16.82
C ILE A 97 -2.35 4.25 15.31
N MET A 98 -3.23 4.88 14.52
CA MET A 98 -3.24 4.71 13.05
C MET A 98 -1.94 5.19 12.42
N LEU A 99 -1.38 6.31 12.88
CA LEU A 99 -0.08 6.81 12.41
C LEU A 99 1.03 5.80 12.67
N VAL A 100 1.14 5.33 13.92
CA VAL A 100 2.18 4.35 14.31
C VAL A 100 2.04 3.07 13.48
N PHE A 101 0.82 2.55 13.36
CA PHE A 101 0.55 1.34 12.60
C PHE A 101 0.85 1.50 11.12
N GLY A 102 0.46 2.64 10.53
CA GLY A 102 0.78 2.98 9.14
C GLY A 102 2.29 3.09 8.90
N LEU A 103 3.04 3.73 9.80
CA LEU A 103 4.49 3.83 9.71
C LEU A 103 5.16 2.45 9.86
N LEU A 104 4.64 1.55 10.70
CA LEU A 104 5.12 0.18 10.80
C LEU A 104 4.92 -0.59 9.49
N ILE A 105 3.77 -0.42 8.81
CA ILE A 105 3.52 -1.02 7.49
C ILE A 105 4.52 -0.49 6.47
N VAL A 106 4.79 0.82 6.44
CA VAL A 106 5.78 1.40 5.53
C VAL A 106 7.20 0.89 5.84
N ALA A 107 7.57 0.81 7.11
CA ALA A 107 8.86 0.23 7.53
C ALA A 107 8.98 -1.23 7.08
N PHE A 108 7.91 -2.02 7.23
CA PHE A 108 7.86 -3.39 6.75
C PHE A 108 8.00 -3.45 5.21
N MET A 109 7.35 -2.57 4.48
CA MET A 109 7.48 -2.47 3.02
C MET A 109 8.93 -2.14 2.61
N CYS A 110 9.57 -1.18 3.27
CA CYS A 110 10.99 -0.86 3.04
C CYS A 110 11.90 -2.06 3.33
N PHE A 111 11.62 -2.82 4.39
CA PHE A 111 12.32 -4.06 4.69
C PHE A 111 12.12 -5.11 3.59
N MET A 112 10.91 -5.24 3.03
CA MET A 112 10.66 -6.13 1.90
C MET A 112 11.43 -5.71 0.65
N VAL A 113 11.48 -4.42 0.33
CA VAL A 113 12.28 -3.88 -0.78
C VAL A 113 13.76 -4.20 -0.59
N TYR A 114 14.27 -4.02 0.63
CA TYR A 114 15.65 -4.40 0.96
C TYR A 114 15.90 -5.91 0.79
N LYS A 115 15.00 -6.77 1.28
CA LYS A 115 15.12 -8.23 1.10
C LYS A 115 14.98 -8.65 -0.37
N MET A 116 14.13 -7.98 -1.13
CA MET A 116 14.02 -8.17 -2.57
C MET A 116 15.32 -7.82 -3.28
N SER A 117 15.99 -6.72 -2.89
CA SER A 117 17.28 -6.35 -3.46
C SER A 117 18.39 -7.38 -3.20
N GLN A 118 18.19 -8.27 -2.21
CA GLN A 118 19.05 -9.42 -1.89
C GLN A 118 18.62 -10.72 -2.59
N GLN A 119 17.83 -10.66 -3.66
CA GLN A 119 17.30 -11.81 -4.40
C GLN A 119 16.37 -12.74 -3.59
N LYS A 120 15.77 -12.27 -2.48
CA LYS A 120 14.84 -13.09 -1.69
C LYS A 120 13.46 -13.15 -2.37
N ARG A 121 13.09 -14.32 -2.90
CA ARG A 121 11.84 -14.53 -3.66
C ARG A 121 10.58 -14.27 -2.83
N TRP A 122 10.59 -14.64 -1.55
CA TRP A 122 9.44 -14.43 -0.69
C TRP A 122 9.12 -12.92 -0.52
N ALA A 123 10.16 -12.06 -0.44
CA ALA A 123 9.96 -10.62 -0.34
C ALA A 123 9.31 -10.06 -1.63
N ARG A 124 9.71 -10.57 -2.81
CA ARG A 124 9.06 -10.27 -4.07
C ARG A 124 7.57 -10.65 -4.06
N MET A 125 7.21 -11.85 -3.55
CA MET A 125 5.81 -12.26 -3.46
C MET A 125 5.00 -11.30 -2.59
N VAL A 126 5.52 -10.95 -1.40
CA VAL A 126 4.84 -10.01 -0.49
C VAL A 126 4.62 -8.66 -1.15
N LEU A 127 5.63 -8.11 -1.83
CA LEU A 127 5.50 -6.84 -2.55
C LEU A 127 4.50 -6.93 -3.70
N ASN A 128 4.45 -8.04 -4.44
CA ASN A 128 3.48 -8.23 -5.51
C ASN A 128 2.05 -8.24 -4.98
N PHE A 129 1.79 -8.91 -3.86
CA PHE A 129 0.47 -8.88 -3.20
C PHE A 129 0.14 -7.46 -2.70
N GLY A 130 1.09 -6.78 -2.05
CA GLY A 130 0.92 -5.40 -1.62
C GLY A 130 0.63 -4.45 -2.78
N GLY A 131 1.35 -4.58 -3.90
CA GLY A 131 1.14 -3.77 -5.09
C GLY A 131 -0.19 -4.04 -5.78
N ALA A 132 -0.60 -5.30 -5.86
CA ALA A 132 -1.92 -5.66 -6.36
C ALA A 132 -3.02 -5.03 -5.49
N TYR A 133 -2.88 -5.11 -4.16
CA TYR A 133 -3.79 -4.46 -3.22
C TYR A 133 -3.87 -2.94 -3.44
N LEU A 134 -2.72 -2.25 -3.54
CA LEU A 134 -2.68 -0.80 -3.77
C LEU A 134 -3.33 -0.42 -5.11
N THR A 135 -3.08 -1.20 -6.16
CA THR A 135 -3.67 -0.96 -7.49
C THR A 135 -5.18 -1.13 -7.46
N VAL A 136 -5.67 -2.21 -6.85
CA VAL A 136 -7.11 -2.48 -6.71
C VAL A 136 -7.77 -1.41 -5.83
N SER A 137 -7.14 -1.02 -4.72
CA SER A 137 -7.64 0.05 -3.85
C SER A 137 -7.73 1.38 -4.58
N ALA A 138 -6.74 1.73 -5.41
CA ALA A 138 -6.79 2.94 -6.23
C ALA A 138 -7.97 2.93 -7.21
N ILE A 139 -8.22 1.79 -7.88
CA ILE A 139 -9.35 1.61 -8.79
C ILE A 139 -10.67 1.82 -8.03
N PHE A 140 -10.86 1.15 -6.89
CA PHE A 140 -12.07 1.30 -6.09
C PHE A 140 -12.25 2.73 -5.55
N THR A 141 -11.16 3.42 -5.20
CA THR A 141 -11.20 4.82 -4.78
C THR A 141 -11.73 5.70 -5.92
N VAL A 142 -11.21 5.53 -7.14
CA VAL A 142 -11.69 6.30 -8.31
C VAL A 142 -13.17 6.01 -8.58
N PHE A 143 -13.58 4.75 -8.59
CA PHE A 143 -14.98 4.39 -8.79
C PHE A 143 -15.89 4.91 -7.67
N GLY A 144 -15.44 4.88 -6.42
CA GLY A 144 -16.18 5.40 -5.28
C GLY A 144 -16.43 6.91 -5.40
N VAL A 145 -15.41 7.65 -5.83
CA VAL A 145 -15.55 9.11 -6.08
C VAL A 145 -16.48 9.40 -7.25
N MET A 146 -16.34 8.65 -8.36
CA MET A 146 -17.16 8.87 -9.57
C MET A 146 -18.63 8.48 -9.39
N SER A 147 -18.94 7.48 -8.57
CA SER A 147 -20.32 7.02 -8.37
C SER A 147 -21.15 7.94 -7.48
N GLY A 148 -20.54 8.99 -6.90
CA GLY A 148 -21.26 9.91 -6.00
C GLY A 148 -21.81 9.23 -4.72
N ASN A 149 -21.64 7.92 -4.62
CA ASN A 149 -22.00 7.14 -3.44
C ASN A 149 -20.95 7.34 -2.33
N GLY A 150 -20.66 8.61 -2.05
CA GLY A 150 -19.84 8.99 -0.92
C GLY A 150 -20.39 8.35 0.33
N ALA A 151 -19.66 7.41 0.82
CA ALA A 151 -19.44 7.00 2.21
C ALA A 151 -20.58 7.02 3.26
N ASN A 152 -21.81 7.24 2.89
CA ASN A 152 -22.88 7.45 3.88
C ASN A 152 -23.40 6.17 4.55
N GLN A 153 -22.90 4.97 4.23
CA GLN A 153 -23.53 3.74 4.74
C GLN A 153 -22.59 2.61 5.16
N ASP A 154 -21.27 2.71 4.94
CA ASP A 154 -20.38 1.61 5.28
C ASP A 154 -19.20 2.10 6.17
N PRO A 155 -19.19 1.74 7.48
CA PRO A 155 -18.12 2.13 8.40
C PRO A 155 -16.72 1.73 7.92
N LEU A 156 -16.60 0.58 7.23
CA LEU A 156 -15.32 0.14 6.67
C LEU A 156 -14.84 1.04 5.54
N ARG A 157 -15.75 1.58 4.73
CA ARG A 157 -15.40 2.55 3.69
C ARG A 157 -14.91 3.88 4.28
N MET A 158 -15.45 4.31 5.41
CA MET A 158 -14.97 5.50 6.12
C MET A 158 -13.51 5.38 6.55
N LEU A 159 -13.06 4.18 6.95
CA LEU A 159 -11.66 3.90 7.30
C LEU A 159 -10.71 3.97 6.11
N PHE A 160 -11.17 3.50 4.93
CA PHE A 160 -10.32 3.35 3.75
C PHE A 160 -10.47 4.48 2.74
N THR A 161 -11.48 5.33 2.87
CA THR A 161 -11.72 6.48 1.99
C THR A 161 -11.86 7.76 2.83
N PRO A 162 -10.74 8.29 3.36
CA PRO A 162 -10.79 9.59 4.03
C PRO A 162 -11.32 10.63 3.04
N GLY A 163 -12.31 11.39 3.39
CA GLY A 163 -12.86 12.42 2.53
C GLY A 163 -14.28 12.20 2.01
N ALA A 164 -14.83 11.02 2.23
CA ALA A 164 -16.20 10.74 1.84
C ALA A 164 -17.25 11.33 2.80
N ILE A 165 -16.81 11.94 3.92
CA ILE A 165 -17.70 12.34 5.02
C ILE A 165 -18.32 13.72 4.83
N ASP A 166 -17.62 14.67 4.20
CA ASP A 166 -18.17 15.99 3.89
C ASP A 166 -17.49 16.56 2.64
N GLY A 167 -18.15 16.43 1.51
CA GLY A 167 -17.66 16.79 0.20
C GLY A 167 -16.73 17.99 0.12
N GLY A 168 -15.44 17.71 -0.10
CA GLY A 168 -14.66 18.64 -0.89
C GLY A 168 -13.66 19.53 -0.18
N SER A 169 -13.01 19.10 0.91
CA SER A 169 -11.82 19.84 1.32
C SER A 169 -10.67 19.57 0.34
N ILE A 170 -9.84 20.57 0.05
CA ILE A 170 -8.63 20.43 -0.78
C ILE A 170 -7.75 19.29 -0.24
N LEU A 171 -7.70 19.10 1.07
CA LEU A 171 -6.93 18.05 1.72
C LEU A 171 -7.49 16.66 1.40
N ASP A 172 -8.80 16.50 1.30
CA ASP A 172 -9.45 15.25 0.90
C ASP A 172 -9.07 14.88 -0.54
N PHE A 173 -9.11 15.88 -1.44
CA PHE A 173 -8.69 15.70 -2.82
C PHE A 173 -7.21 15.29 -2.93
N ILE A 174 -6.32 15.92 -2.15
CA ILE A 174 -4.90 15.56 -2.11
C ILE A 174 -4.74 14.13 -1.61
N ASN A 175 -5.45 13.74 -0.55
CA ASN A 175 -5.37 12.39 0.02
C ASN A 175 -5.83 11.32 -0.99
N ILE A 176 -6.97 11.53 -1.65
CA ILE A 176 -7.46 10.67 -2.73
C ILE A 176 -6.42 10.59 -3.86
N SER A 177 -5.86 11.71 -4.27
CA SER A 177 -4.83 11.76 -5.31
C SER A 177 -3.59 10.96 -4.94
N LEU A 178 -3.15 10.99 -3.67
CA LEU A 178 -2.03 10.19 -3.17
C LEU A 178 -2.33 8.69 -3.24
N ILE A 179 -3.55 8.25 -2.88
CA ILE A 179 -3.95 6.83 -2.97
C ILE A 179 -3.90 6.37 -4.43
N VAL A 180 -4.49 7.15 -5.34
CA VAL A 180 -4.50 6.83 -6.77
C VAL A 180 -3.08 6.79 -7.33
N LEU A 181 -2.25 7.77 -6.98
CA LEU A 181 -0.86 7.83 -7.43
C LEU A 181 -0.03 6.64 -6.93
N GLN A 182 -0.24 6.20 -5.68
CA GLN A 182 0.40 4.99 -5.17
C GLN A 182 0.04 3.76 -6.00
N GLY A 183 -1.24 3.58 -6.34
CA GLY A 183 -1.68 2.46 -7.19
C GLY A 183 -1.09 2.51 -8.59
N ILE A 184 -1.05 3.70 -9.21
CA ILE A 184 -0.45 3.92 -10.54
C ILE A 184 1.05 3.61 -10.53
N VAL A 185 1.77 3.99 -9.48
CA VAL A 185 3.21 3.74 -9.35
C VAL A 185 3.50 2.28 -8.97
N ALA A 186 2.65 1.65 -8.16
CA ALA A 186 2.82 0.25 -7.75
C ALA A 186 2.62 -0.73 -8.92
N ALA A 187 1.67 -0.47 -9.82
CA ALA A 187 1.35 -1.36 -10.93
C ALA A 187 2.56 -1.69 -11.84
N PRO A 188 3.30 -0.72 -12.40
CA PRO A 188 4.50 -1.01 -13.17
C PRO A 188 5.63 -1.61 -12.32
N GLY A 189 5.71 -1.29 -11.02
CA GLY A 189 6.64 -1.92 -10.08
C GLY A 189 6.41 -3.42 -9.96
N VAL A 190 5.15 -3.84 -9.86
CA VAL A 190 4.73 -5.26 -9.88
C VAL A 190 5.00 -5.89 -11.24
N TYR A 191 4.58 -5.22 -12.33
CA TYR A 191 4.76 -5.74 -13.69
C TYR A 191 6.23 -6.04 -14.03
N GLY A 192 7.14 -5.11 -13.71
CA GLY A 192 8.58 -5.29 -13.95
C GLY A 192 9.15 -6.54 -13.29
N MET A 193 8.57 -6.97 -12.15
CA MET A 193 9.01 -8.18 -11.47
C MET A 193 8.57 -9.47 -12.15
N PHE A 194 7.54 -9.47 -13.00
CA PHE A 194 7.10 -10.65 -13.74
C PHE A 194 7.85 -10.89 -15.04
N LYS A 195 8.66 -9.92 -15.48
CA LYS A 195 9.46 -10.09 -16.69
C LYS A 195 10.45 -11.25 -16.57
N LYS A 196 10.79 -11.84 -17.71
CA LYS A 196 11.66 -13.01 -17.80
C LYS A 196 13.02 -12.79 -17.14
N ASP A 197 13.67 -11.67 -17.43
CA ASP A 197 15.00 -11.35 -16.90
C ASP A 197 14.99 -11.16 -15.37
N SER A 198 13.91 -10.58 -14.83
CA SER A 198 13.69 -10.49 -13.39
C SER A 198 13.52 -11.87 -12.77
N ASN A 199 12.74 -12.75 -13.40
CA ASN A 199 12.54 -14.13 -12.93
C ASN A 199 13.85 -14.91 -12.90
N GLU A 200 14.64 -14.85 -13.97
CA GLU A 200 15.93 -15.54 -14.06
C GLU A 200 16.88 -15.06 -12.95
N TRP A 201 16.95 -13.74 -12.72
CA TRP A 201 17.79 -13.17 -11.66
C TRP A 201 17.41 -13.67 -10.26
N PHE A 202 16.12 -13.80 -9.95
CA PHE A 202 15.67 -14.38 -8.69
C PHE A 202 15.92 -15.88 -8.59
N MET A 203 15.97 -16.60 -9.73
CA MET A 203 16.31 -18.01 -9.77
C MET A 203 17.81 -18.24 -9.52
N GLU A 204 18.68 -17.38 -10.06
CA GLU A 204 20.14 -17.41 -9.81
C GLU A 204 20.46 -17.31 -8.31
N GLY A 205 19.68 -16.55 -7.54
CA GLY A 205 19.83 -16.43 -6.09
C GLY A 205 19.56 -17.72 -5.31
N LEU A 206 18.95 -18.72 -5.93
CA LEU A 206 18.68 -20.02 -5.31
C LEU A 206 19.84 -21.02 -5.50
N VAL A 207 20.65 -20.80 -6.54
CA VAL A 207 21.79 -21.68 -6.79
C VAL A 207 22.86 -21.34 -5.77
N PRO A 208 23.19 -22.25 -4.84
CA PRO A 208 24.30 -22.01 -3.93
C PRO A 208 25.54 -21.75 -4.77
N ARG A 209 26.18 -20.58 -4.60
CA ARG A 209 27.48 -20.29 -5.20
C ARG A 209 28.41 -21.41 -4.78
N ARG A 210 28.59 -22.41 -5.65
CA ARG A 210 29.67 -23.40 -5.47
C ARG A 210 30.92 -22.55 -5.32
N LYS A 211 31.53 -22.57 -4.12
CA LYS A 211 32.85 -22.00 -3.90
C LYS A 211 33.69 -22.53 -5.04
N ALA A 212 34.14 -21.64 -5.92
CA ALA A 212 35.08 -21.99 -6.95
C ALA A 212 36.24 -22.63 -6.19
N LYS A 213 36.36 -23.94 -6.29
CA LYS A 213 37.49 -24.68 -5.74
C LYS A 213 38.67 -24.06 -6.44
N LYS A 214 39.46 -23.28 -5.73
CA LYS A 214 40.76 -22.84 -6.14
C LYS A 214 41.47 -24.09 -6.58
N LYS A 215 41.65 -24.30 -7.88
CA LYS A 215 42.63 -25.21 -8.46
C LYS A 215 43.95 -24.47 -8.23
N ASP A 216 44.52 -24.67 -7.05
CA ASP A 216 45.94 -24.51 -6.79
C ASP A 216 46.55 -25.83 -7.22
N ASP A 217 47.06 -25.90 -8.44
CA ASP A 217 48.09 -26.77 -8.92
C ASP A 217 49.15 -25.91 -9.65
#